data_906a4e8026bf79c6a38b2a0ff424fa6a
#
_entry.id   906a4e8026bf79c6a38b2a0ff424fa6a
#
_cell.length_a   1.000
_cell.length_b   1.000
_cell.length_c   1.000
_cell.angle_alpha   90.00
_cell.angle_beta   90.00
_cell.angle_gamma   90.00
#
_symmetry.space_group_name_H-M   'P 1'
#
loop_
_entity.id
_entity.type
_entity.pdbx_description
1 polymer ?
#
loop_
_entity_poly.entity_id
_entity_poly.type
_entity_poly.pdbx_seq_one_letter_code
_entity_poly.pdbx_strand_id
1 'polypeptide(L)'
;MKTLLLISGLLLSSLAFASDHNNIEAGRPLRFDDAYSIAFRERAFEFGLSLDTFRRRGPTYGNKTEFKYGFAKNQDISVAFEPTYSSSERRGDIEHVEIGYFNGLLREIDDSPALAYRVDVGLPTGRGAKGLDLRFRGIATKALGQYDKVHLNLDLNMNTDPGPGERRHTVGTVLGYSKPLGYPRRFDQTLVADLAIRQSKNQGEGYVGSLGVGLRRQVSPRAVFDVGVMSDLFSTRGAERSPFRLAIGYSLSF
;
A
#
# COMPACT_ATOMS: atom_id res chain seq x y z
N MET A 1 50.79 0.41 -4.50
CA MET A 1 49.74 0.67 -3.50
C MET A 1 48.78 1.79 -3.84
N LYS A 2 49.12 2.78 -4.66
CA LYS A 2 48.17 3.89 -5.04
C LYS A 2 47.11 3.52 -6.08
N THR A 3 47.34 2.52 -6.89
CA THR A 3 46.40 2.06 -7.95
C THR A 3 45.29 1.18 -7.40
N LEU A 4 45.46 0.53 -6.27
CA LEU A 4 44.44 -0.33 -5.65
C LEU A 4 43.34 0.48 -4.95
N LEU A 5 43.67 1.69 -4.47
CA LEU A 5 42.71 2.60 -3.82
C LEU A 5 41.74 3.27 -4.83
N LEU A 6 42.14 3.44 -6.08
CA LEU A 6 41.30 4.01 -7.14
C LEU A 6 40.26 3.04 -7.66
N ILE A 7 40.56 1.73 -7.67
CA ILE A 7 39.61 0.68 -8.10
C ILE A 7 38.56 0.43 -7.04
N SER A 8 38.92 0.55 -5.74
CA SER A 8 37.93 0.43 -4.65
C SER A 8 36.95 1.61 -4.59
N GLY A 9 37.33 2.79 -5.06
CA GLY A 9 36.45 3.97 -5.13
C GLY A 9 35.44 3.92 -6.28
N LEU A 10 35.77 3.25 -7.39
CA LEU A 10 34.88 3.11 -8.56
C LEU A 10 33.81 2.02 -8.38
N LEU A 11 34.04 1.04 -7.53
CA LEU A 11 33.08 -0.03 -7.24
C LEU A 11 31.98 0.37 -6.24
N LEU A 12 32.14 1.47 -5.51
CA LEU A 12 31.16 1.98 -4.56
C LEU A 12 30.19 3.01 -5.16
N SER A 13 30.41 3.46 -6.41
CA SER A 13 29.61 4.52 -7.04
C SER A 13 28.40 4.04 -7.86
N SER A 14 28.11 2.73 -7.94
CA SER A 14 27.10 2.20 -8.85
C SER A 14 25.82 1.63 -8.18
N LEU A 15 25.58 1.88 -6.89
CA LEU A 15 24.38 1.43 -6.20
C LEU A 15 23.63 2.59 -5.53
N ALA A 16 23.36 3.64 -6.29
CA ALA A 16 22.43 4.68 -5.86
C ALA A 16 20.99 4.22 -6.17
N PHE A 17 20.48 3.25 -5.43
CA PHE A 17 19.05 3.00 -5.34
C PHE A 17 18.46 4.02 -4.37
N ALA A 18 17.43 4.74 -4.78
CA ALA A 18 16.78 5.75 -3.97
C ALA A 18 15.32 5.31 -3.75
N SER A 19 14.93 5.15 -2.49
CA SER A 19 13.51 5.09 -2.13
C SER A 19 12.88 6.44 -2.46
N ASP A 20 11.81 6.47 -3.25
CA ASP A 20 11.17 7.70 -3.70
C ASP A 20 9.88 7.94 -2.92
N HIS A 21 9.76 9.11 -2.29
CA HIS A 21 8.54 9.54 -1.60
C HIS A 21 7.33 9.72 -2.55
N ASN A 22 7.56 9.75 -3.86
CA ASN A 22 6.52 9.82 -4.89
C ASN A 22 6.02 8.45 -5.36
N ASN A 23 6.71 7.36 -5.02
CA ASN A 23 6.24 6.00 -5.27
C ASN A 23 5.29 5.59 -4.13
N ILE A 24 4.00 5.51 -4.41
CA ILE A 24 2.94 5.36 -3.42
C ILE A 24 2.38 3.94 -3.48
N GLU A 25 2.27 3.33 -2.30
CA GLU A 25 1.79 1.96 -2.14
C GLU A 25 0.71 1.86 -1.09
N ALA A 26 -0.30 1.03 -1.38
CA ALA A 26 -1.40 0.79 -0.48
C ALA A 26 -0.95 0.21 0.86
N GLY A 27 -1.56 0.73 1.94
CA GLY A 27 -1.21 0.35 3.31
C GLY A 27 -0.23 1.32 3.99
N ARG A 28 0.40 2.27 3.21
CA ARG A 28 1.31 3.28 3.75
C ARG A 28 1.33 4.58 2.94
N PRO A 29 0.89 5.66 3.52
CA PRO A 29 0.06 5.78 4.72
C PRO A 29 -1.42 5.55 4.43
N LEU A 30 -1.83 5.45 3.14
CA LEU A 30 -3.21 5.36 2.68
C LEU A 30 -3.48 4.05 1.90
N ARG A 31 -4.59 3.99 1.13
CA ARG A 31 -5.14 2.75 0.57
C ARG A 31 -4.89 2.54 -0.92
N PHE A 32 -4.20 3.45 -1.60
CA PHE A 32 -3.98 3.36 -3.05
C PHE A 32 -2.53 3.09 -3.41
N ASP A 33 -2.37 2.45 -4.55
CA ASP A 33 -1.09 2.28 -5.24
C ASP A 33 -1.00 3.25 -6.41
N ASP A 34 0.20 3.65 -6.77
CA ASP A 34 0.46 4.25 -8.08
C ASP A 34 0.79 3.16 -9.12
N ALA A 35 0.86 3.54 -10.40
CA ALA A 35 1.07 2.60 -11.51
C ALA A 35 2.56 2.31 -11.79
N TYR A 36 3.44 2.45 -10.79
CA TYR A 36 4.88 2.28 -10.96
C TYR A 36 5.43 1.21 -10.00
N SER A 37 6.21 0.26 -10.54
CA SER A 37 6.96 -0.72 -9.76
C SER A 37 8.20 -0.09 -9.14
N ILE A 38 8.79 -0.75 -8.15
CA ILE A 38 10.17 -0.45 -7.76
C ILE A 38 11.14 -0.70 -8.94
N ALA A 39 12.35 -0.15 -8.87
CA ALA A 39 13.30 -0.24 -9.98
C ALA A 39 13.81 -1.68 -10.19
N PHE A 40 14.26 -1.99 -11.40
CA PHE A 40 14.87 -3.29 -11.71
C PHE A 40 16.09 -3.56 -10.82
N ARG A 41 16.12 -4.71 -10.16
CA ARG A 41 17.09 -5.15 -9.14
C ARG A 41 17.07 -4.39 -7.83
N GLU A 42 16.19 -3.44 -7.66
CA GLU A 42 15.96 -2.80 -6.37
C GLU A 42 15.31 -3.79 -5.40
N ARG A 43 15.68 -3.64 -4.13
CA ARG A 43 15.05 -4.32 -3.01
C ARG A 43 14.50 -3.26 -2.07
N ALA A 44 13.29 -3.44 -1.62
CA ALA A 44 12.67 -2.57 -0.65
C ALA A 44 12.18 -3.37 0.56
N PHE A 45 12.42 -2.82 1.73
CA PHE A 45 11.85 -3.27 2.99
C PHE A 45 10.88 -2.21 3.49
N GLU A 46 9.68 -2.62 3.80
CA GLU A 46 8.60 -1.74 4.17
C GLU A 46 7.98 -2.18 5.48
N PHE A 47 7.79 -1.23 6.37
CA PHE A 47 7.23 -1.44 7.69
C PHE A 47 6.11 -0.44 7.94
N GLY A 48 4.92 -0.92 8.31
CA GLY A 48 3.76 -0.10 8.62
C GLY A 48 3.13 -0.50 9.96
N LEU A 49 2.76 0.49 10.75
CA LEU A 49 1.93 0.31 11.95
C LEU A 49 0.59 0.98 11.72
N SER A 50 -0.49 0.33 12.14
CA SER A 50 -1.82 0.90 12.10
C SER A 50 -2.54 0.76 13.45
N LEU A 51 -3.37 1.75 13.75
CA LEU A 51 -4.31 1.76 14.84
C LEU A 51 -5.69 2.02 14.27
N ASP A 52 -6.59 1.05 14.37
CA ASP A 52 -7.99 1.17 13.99
C ASP A 52 -8.86 1.26 15.23
N THR A 53 -9.76 2.25 15.26
CA THR A 53 -10.78 2.34 16.30
C THR A 53 -12.13 1.89 15.74
N PHE A 54 -12.93 1.22 16.54
CA PHE A 54 -14.26 0.76 16.17
C PHE A 54 -15.28 1.20 17.22
N ARG A 55 -16.53 1.45 16.80
CA ARG A 55 -17.57 1.90 17.73
C ARG A 55 -18.05 0.80 18.68
N ARG A 56 -17.99 -0.46 18.25
CA ARG A 56 -18.56 -1.61 18.96
C ARG A 56 -17.54 -2.52 19.59
N ARG A 57 -16.27 -2.41 19.21
CA ARG A 57 -15.16 -3.20 19.73
C ARG A 57 -13.98 -2.28 20.06
N GLY A 58 -13.09 -2.74 20.88
CA GLY A 58 -11.88 -2.00 21.22
C GLY A 58 -10.96 -1.78 20.01
N PRO A 59 -9.92 -0.96 20.17
CA PRO A 59 -8.99 -0.69 19.09
C PRO A 59 -8.25 -1.97 18.64
N THR A 60 -7.94 -2.01 17.36
CA THR A 60 -7.09 -3.03 16.75
C THR A 60 -5.80 -2.38 16.31
N TYR A 61 -4.69 -3.01 16.63
CA TYR A 61 -3.35 -2.62 16.21
C TYR A 61 -2.90 -3.59 15.12
N GLY A 62 -2.41 -3.06 14.03
CA GLY A 62 -1.88 -3.83 12.91
C GLY A 62 -0.42 -3.48 12.65
N ASN A 63 0.30 -4.46 12.13
CA ASN A 63 1.60 -4.26 11.53
C ASN A 63 1.56 -4.88 10.14
N LYS A 64 2.11 -4.19 9.14
CA LYS A 64 2.44 -4.78 7.84
C LYS A 64 3.93 -4.66 7.64
N THR A 65 4.60 -5.79 7.45
CA THR A 65 6.01 -5.86 7.06
C THR A 65 6.08 -6.50 5.69
N GLU A 66 6.65 -5.80 4.71
CA GLU A 66 6.71 -6.25 3.33
C GLU A 66 8.14 -6.15 2.80
N PHE A 67 8.56 -7.18 2.09
CA PHE A 67 9.81 -7.19 1.31
C PHE A 67 9.46 -7.25 -0.17
N LYS A 68 10.10 -6.39 -0.99
CA LYS A 68 9.90 -6.31 -2.43
C LYS A 68 11.18 -6.49 -3.19
N TYR A 69 11.06 -7.03 -4.40
CA TYR A 69 12.15 -7.20 -5.33
C TYR A 69 11.73 -6.90 -6.78
N GLY A 70 12.34 -5.89 -7.40
CA GLY A 70 12.18 -5.57 -8.82
C GLY A 70 12.95 -6.56 -9.69
N PHE A 71 12.33 -7.67 -10.07
CA PHE A 71 13.01 -8.73 -10.80
C PHE A 71 13.08 -8.50 -12.32
N ALA A 72 12.18 -7.66 -12.85
CA ALA A 72 12.16 -7.28 -14.26
C ALA A 72 11.77 -5.79 -14.41
N LYS A 73 11.89 -5.27 -15.62
CA LYS A 73 11.50 -3.88 -15.92
C LYS A 73 9.99 -3.72 -15.75
N ASN A 74 9.59 -2.77 -14.90
CA ASN A 74 8.20 -2.48 -14.53
C ASN A 74 7.48 -3.64 -13.83
N GLN A 75 8.22 -4.58 -13.23
CA GLN A 75 7.65 -5.71 -12.51
C GLN A 75 8.39 -5.94 -11.20
N ASP A 76 7.62 -6.18 -10.15
CA ASP A 76 8.14 -6.60 -8.86
C ASP A 76 7.31 -7.74 -8.25
N ILE A 77 7.94 -8.41 -7.31
CA ILE A 77 7.30 -9.40 -6.44
C ILE A 77 7.47 -8.95 -5.00
N SER A 78 6.51 -9.29 -4.17
CA SER A 78 6.55 -8.98 -2.75
C SER A 78 6.14 -10.17 -1.89
N VAL A 79 6.62 -10.16 -0.65
CA VAL A 79 6.15 -11.02 0.43
C VAL A 79 5.84 -10.15 1.61
N ALA A 80 4.61 -10.19 2.11
CA ALA A 80 4.16 -9.42 3.26
C ALA A 80 3.70 -10.32 4.40
N PHE A 81 3.82 -9.78 5.61
CA PHE A 81 3.43 -10.40 6.86
C PHE A 81 2.61 -9.40 7.66
N GLU A 82 1.39 -9.78 8.05
CA GLU A 82 0.42 -8.87 8.67
C GLU A 82 -0.10 -9.39 10.03
N PRO A 83 0.69 -9.24 11.11
CA PRO A 83 0.20 -9.50 12.46
C PRO A 83 -0.74 -8.38 12.93
N THR A 84 -1.80 -8.79 13.62
CA THR A 84 -2.77 -7.89 14.25
C THR A 84 -2.93 -8.22 15.73
N TYR A 85 -3.34 -7.23 16.52
CA TYR A 85 -3.71 -7.38 17.93
C TYR A 85 -5.03 -6.69 18.20
N SER A 86 -6.03 -7.45 18.64
CA SER A 86 -7.33 -6.92 19.08
C SER A 86 -7.34 -6.70 20.59
N SER A 87 -7.55 -5.46 21.01
CA SER A 87 -7.58 -5.14 22.46
C SER A 87 -8.84 -5.67 23.14
N SER A 88 -9.96 -5.81 22.44
CA SER A 88 -11.19 -6.37 22.96
C SER A 88 -11.09 -7.87 23.26
N GLU A 89 -10.39 -8.58 22.40
CA GLU A 89 -10.14 -10.02 22.56
C GLU A 89 -8.88 -10.32 23.37
N ARG A 90 -8.08 -9.28 23.65
CA ARG A 90 -6.76 -9.38 24.30
C ARG A 90 -5.85 -10.39 23.62
N ARG A 91 -5.89 -10.40 22.28
CA ARG A 91 -5.26 -11.46 21.48
C ARG A 91 -4.61 -10.92 20.21
N GLY A 92 -3.45 -11.48 19.90
CA GLY A 92 -2.78 -11.33 18.62
C GLY A 92 -3.12 -12.47 17.67
N ASP A 93 -3.13 -12.15 16.39
CA ASP A 93 -3.24 -13.12 15.28
C ASP A 93 -2.30 -12.70 14.14
N ILE A 94 -1.98 -13.65 13.27
CA ILE A 94 -1.31 -13.39 12.00
C ILE A 94 -2.39 -13.56 10.94
N GLU A 95 -2.93 -12.45 10.43
CA GLU A 95 -4.05 -12.53 9.48
C GLU A 95 -3.65 -13.32 8.23
N HIS A 96 -2.56 -12.92 7.59
CA HIS A 96 -2.02 -13.67 6.46
C HIS A 96 -0.53 -13.42 6.21
N VAL A 97 0.06 -14.33 5.49
CA VAL A 97 1.27 -14.11 4.68
C VAL A 97 0.80 -13.88 3.26
N GLU A 98 1.13 -12.73 2.69
CA GLU A 98 0.71 -12.33 1.35
C GLU A 98 1.90 -12.43 0.38
N ILE A 99 1.66 -12.98 -0.80
CA ILE A 99 2.62 -12.97 -1.92
C ILE A 99 2.02 -12.07 -2.99
N GLY A 100 2.73 -11.03 -3.37
CA GLY A 100 2.30 -10.04 -4.35
C GLY A 100 3.10 -10.11 -5.65
N TYR A 101 2.43 -9.79 -6.76
CA TYR A 101 3.03 -9.56 -8.07
C TYR A 101 2.47 -8.28 -8.67
N PHE A 102 3.35 -7.36 -9.05
CA PHE A 102 3.02 -6.10 -9.71
C PHE A 102 3.55 -6.08 -11.14
N ASN A 103 2.76 -5.53 -12.07
CA ASN A 103 3.17 -5.34 -13.46
C ASN A 103 2.66 -4.02 -14.03
N GLY A 104 3.58 -3.12 -14.36
CA GLY A 104 3.30 -1.89 -15.12
C GLY A 104 3.11 -2.21 -16.59
N LEU A 105 1.90 -2.01 -17.10
CA LEU A 105 1.51 -2.31 -18.48
C LEU A 105 1.86 -1.18 -19.44
N LEU A 106 1.47 0.03 -19.09
CA LEU A 106 1.65 1.23 -19.90
C LEU A 106 2.25 2.35 -19.04
N ARG A 107 3.17 3.10 -19.66
CA ARG A 107 3.65 4.36 -19.07
C ARG A 107 2.74 5.50 -19.46
N GLU A 108 2.71 6.53 -18.65
CA GLU A 108 2.04 7.77 -19.00
C GLU A 108 2.71 8.40 -20.22
N ILE A 109 1.91 8.68 -21.26
CA ILE A 109 2.32 9.36 -22.49
C ILE A 109 1.20 10.31 -22.88
N ASP A 110 1.52 11.58 -23.03
CA ASP A 110 0.58 12.66 -23.35
C ASP A 110 -0.68 12.61 -22.47
N ASP A 111 -1.85 12.40 -23.08
CA ASP A 111 -3.13 12.32 -22.36
C ASP A 111 -3.45 10.93 -21.79
N SER A 112 -2.67 9.90 -22.15
CA SER A 112 -2.90 8.53 -21.69
C SER A 112 -2.30 8.31 -20.29
N PRO A 113 -3.05 7.74 -19.32
CA PRO A 113 -2.53 7.44 -18.00
C PRO A 113 -1.52 6.29 -18.04
N ALA A 114 -0.66 6.23 -17.04
CA ALA A 114 0.06 5.00 -16.72
C ALA A 114 -0.93 3.95 -16.23
N LEU A 115 -0.78 2.69 -16.68
CA LEU A 115 -1.63 1.56 -16.28
C LEU A 115 -0.78 0.44 -15.72
N ALA A 116 -1.27 -0.18 -14.64
CA ALA A 116 -0.67 -1.34 -14.01
C ALA A 116 -1.74 -2.28 -13.47
N TYR A 117 -1.32 -3.47 -13.09
CA TYR A 117 -2.11 -4.34 -12.23
C TYR A 117 -1.24 -4.98 -11.16
N ARG A 118 -1.90 -5.34 -10.06
CA ARG A 118 -1.31 -6.09 -8.96
C ARG A 118 -2.19 -7.32 -8.66
N VAL A 119 -1.55 -8.44 -8.35
CA VAL A 119 -2.20 -9.66 -7.89
C VAL A 119 -1.56 -10.04 -6.58
N ASP A 120 -2.36 -10.24 -5.54
CA ASP A 120 -1.90 -10.68 -4.23
C ASP A 120 -2.61 -11.97 -3.85
N VAL A 121 -1.86 -12.89 -3.25
CA VAL A 121 -2.33 -14.17 -2.74
C VAL A 121 -2.04 -14.24 -1.25
N GLY A 122 -3.08 -14.12 -0.43
CA GLY A 122 -3.03 -14.30 1.01
C GLY A 122 -3.18 -15.78 1.38
N LEU A 123 -2.19 -16.29 2.12
CA LEU A 123 -2.19 -17.65 2.64
C LEU A 123 -2.98 -17.70 3.96
N PRO A 124 -3.77 -18.75 4.23
CA PRO A 124 -4.61 -18.84 5.42
C PRO A 124 -3.77 -19.19 6.66
N THR A 125 -3.02 -18.22 7.18
CA THR A 125 -2.15 -18.39 8.36
C THR A 125 -2.85 -18.00 9.66
N GLY A 126 -3.93 -17.20 9.59
CA GLY A 126 -4.74 -16.79 10.73
C GLY A 126 -5.53 -17.96 11.34
N ARG A 127 -5.89 -17.82 12.61
CA ARG A 127 -6.70 -18.83 13.28
C ARG A 127 -8.08 -18.96 12.68
N GLY A 128 -8.42 -20.18 12.25
CA GLY A 128 -9.70 -20.47 11.61
C GLY A 128 -9.80 -19.93 10.19
N ALA A 129 -8.74 -19.27 9.68
CA ALA A 129 -8.66 -18.92 8.28
C ALA A 129 -8.70 -20.17 7.40
N LYS A 130 -9.49 -20.09 6.37
CA LYS A 130 -9.64 -21.17 5.37
C LYS A 130 -9.57 -20.55 3.98
N GLY A 131 -9.11 -21.36 3.04
CA GLY A 131 -8.98 -20.92 1.67
C GLY A 131 -7.87 -19.89 1.45
N LEU A 132 -7.74 -19.44 0.23
CA LEU A 132 -6.83 -18.40 -0.19
C LEU A 132 -7.59 -17.10 -0.34
N ASP A 133 -6.99 -16.00 0.10
CA ASP A 133 -7.45 -14.65 -0.21
C ASP A 133 -6.73 -14.16 -1.47
N LEU A 134 -7.47 -13.87 -2.51
CA LEU A 134 -6.95 -13.37 -3.78
C LEU A 134 -7.40 -11.93 -3.96
N ARG A 135 -6.47 -11.02 -4.22
CA ARG A 135 -6.77 -9.64 -4.61
C ARG A 135 -6.24 -9.36 -6.00
N PHE A 136 -7.11 -8.86 -6.86
CA PHE A 136 -6.78 -8.31 -8.17
C PHE A 136 -7.02 -6.82 -8.12
N ARG A 137 -5.99 -6.02 -8.38
CA ARG A 137 -6.06 -4.56 -8.40
C ARG A 137 -5.65 -4.04 -9.77
N GLY A 138 -6.57 -3.34 -10.46
CA GLY A 138 -6.28 -2.50 -11.60
C GLY A 138 -5.89 -1.10 -11.15
N ILE A 139 -4.83 -0.51 -11.70
CA ILE A 139 -4.25 0.75 -11.28
C ILE A 139 -4.10 1.67 -12.47
N ALA A 140 -4.58 2.91 -12.35
CA ALA A 140 -4.31 3.98 -13.31
C ALA A 140 -3.74 5.20 -12.57
N THR A 141 -2.69 5.80 -13.11
CA THR A 141 -2.05 7.02 -12.57
C THR A 141 -1.92 8.04 -13.67
N LYS A 142 -2.38 9.28 -13.42
CA LYS A 142 -2.30 10.40 -14.34
C LYS A 142 -1.78 11.65 -13.66
N ALA A 143 -0.77 12.29 -14.27
CA ALA A 143 -0.31 13.60 -13.84
C ALA A 143 -1.37 14.67 -14.15
N LEU A 144 -1.60 15.55 -13.19
CA LEU A 144 -2.40 16.76 -13.33
C LEU A 144 -1.45 17.97 -13.28
N GLY A 145 -1.07 18.47 -14.44
CA GLY A 145 -0.07 19.54 -14.52
C GLY A 145 1.35 19.02 -14.26
N GLN A 146 2.16 19.81 -13.55
CA GLN A 146 3.61 19.55 -13.47
C GLN A 146 4.00 18.47 -12.44
N TYR A 147 3.28 18.36 -11.31
CA TYR A 147 3.70 17.51 -10.19
C TYR A 147 2.57 16.73 -9.52
N ASP A 148 1.35 17.25 -9.59
CA ASP A 148 0.19 16.63 -8.96
C ASP A 148 -0.22 15.39 -9.75
N LYS A 149 -0.63 14.31 -9.06
CA LYS A 149 -1.13 13.09 -9.71
C LYS A 149 -2.46 12.67 -9.12
N VAL A 150 -3.28 12.08 -9.95
CA VAL A 150 -4.46 11.30 -9.52
C VAL A 150 -4.22 9.82 -9.78
N HIS A 151 -4.80 9.00 -8.93
CA HIS A 151 -4.66 7.55 -8.96
C HIS A 151 -6.05 6.94 -8.85
N LEU A 152 -6.37 5.98 -9.70
CA LEU A 152 -7.58 5.18 -9.61
C LEU A 152 -7.18 3.72 -9.41
N ASN A 153 -7.67 3.13 -8.33
CA ASN A 153 -7.49 1.70 -8.06
C ASN A 153 -8.86 1.03 -8.03
N LEU A 154 -8.97 -0.11 -8.71
CA LEU A 154 -10.16 -0.96 -8.75
C LEU A 154 -9.80 -2.33 -8.21
N ASP A 155 -10.43 -2.73 -7.11
CA ASP A 155 -10.18 -3.97 -6.41
C ASP A 155 -11.27 -5.01 -6.65
N LEU A 156 -10.85 -6.23 -6.95
CA LEU A 156 -11.65 -7.44 -6.83
C LEU A 156 -10.95 -8.36 -5.83
N ASN A 157 -11.60 -8.60 -4.68
CA ASN A 157 -11.10 -9.53 -3.68
C ASN A 157 -11.95 -10.80 -3.72
N MET A 158 -11.31 -11.96 -3.60
CA MET A 158 -11.95 -13.28 -3.62
C MET A 158 -11.37 -14.13 -2.51
N ASN A 159 -12.24 -14.83 -1.77
CA ASN A 159 -11.85 -15.89 -0.84
C ASN A 159 -12.32 -17.23 -1.39
N THR A 160 -11.44 -18.23 -1.45
CA THR A 160 -11.74 -19.55 -2.03
C THR A 160 -12.61 -20.42 -1.12
N ASP A 161 -12.56 -20.20 0.20
CA ASP A 161 -13.37 -20.91 1.22
C ASP A 161 -13.88 -19.91 2.28
N PRO A 162 -14.85 -19.03 1.92
CA PRO A 162 -15.34 -18.00 2.83
C PRO A 162 -16.08 -18.62 4.02
N GLY A 163 -16.01 -17.96 5.18
CA GLY A 163 -16.73 -18.34 6.38
C GLY A 163 -18.27 -18.25 6.19
N PRO A 164 -19.04 -18.89 7.09
CA PRO A 164 -20.49 -18.77 7.07
C PRO A 164 -20.94 -17.30 7.15
N GLY A 165 -21.77 -16.87 6.20
CA GLY A 165 -22.24 -15.50 6.12
C GLY A 165 -21.25 -14.52 5.48
N GLU A 166 -20.12 -14.97 4.99
CA GLU A 166 -19.17 -14.15 4.23
C GLU A 166 -19.40 -14.26 2.71
N ARG A 167 -19.03 -13.19 2.00
CA ARG A 167 -19.06 -13.16 0.53
C ARG A 167 -17.80 -13.84 -0.02
N ARG A 168 -17.99 -14.60 -1.10
CA ARG A 168 -16.86 -15.18 -1.83
C ARG A 168 -16.03 -14.10 -2.55
N HIS A 169 -16.66 -13.03 -2.99
CA HIS A 169 -15.99 -11.91 -3.67
C HIS A 169 -16.56 -10.58 -3.20
N THR A 170 -15.70 -9.58 -3.15
CA THR A 170 -16.05 -8.19 -2.86
C THR A 170 -15.32 -7.27 -3.83
N VAL A 171 -15.89 -6.10 -4.04
CA VAL A 171 -15.31 -5.06 -4.89
C VAL A 171 -15.01 -3.80 -4.09
N GLY A 172 -14.02 -3.06 -4.55
CA GLY A 172 -13.65 -1.77 -4.00
C GLY A 172 -13.09 -0.83 -5.05
N THR A 173 -13.10 0.46 -4.74
CA THR A 173 -12.41 1.47 -5.53
C THR A 173 -11.78 2.49 -4.61
N VAL A 174 -10.62 3.00 -5.02
CA VAL A 174 -9.92 4.08 -4.34
C VAL A 174 -9.53 5.14 -5.37
N LEU A 175 -9.94 6.38 -5.12
CA LEU A 175 -9.46 7.56 -5.83
C LEU A 175 -8.40 8.21 -4.97
N GLY A 176 -7.15 8.18 -5.40
CA GLY A 176 -6.00 8.78 -4.75
C GLY A 176 -5.59 10.10 -5.39
N TYR A 177 -4.98 10.95 -4.59
CA TYR A 177 -4.33 12.19 -5.03
C TYR A 177 -2.98 12.31 -4.34
N SER A 178 -1.95 12.74 -5.08
CA SER A 178 -0.63 13.02 -4.54
C SER A 178 -0.09 14.34 -5.05
N LYS A 179 0.57 15.09 -4.15
CA LYS A 179 1.15 16.41 -4.44
C LYS A 179 2.48 16.57 -3.73
N PRO A 180 3.61 16.66 -4.45
CA PRO A 180 4.88 17.06 -3.87
C PRO A 180 4.80 18.48 -3.29
N LEU A 181 5.28 18.65 -2.06
CA LEU A 181 5.26 19.92 -1.34
C LEU A 181 6.62 20.63 -1.38
N GLY A 182 6.59 21.95 -1.34
CA GLY A 182 7.77 22.80 -1.13
C GLY A 182 8.62 23.06 -2.38
N TYR A 183 8.21 22.55 -3.56
CA TYR A 183 8.89 22.89 -4.81
C TYR A 183 8.88 24.41 -5.09
N PRO A 184 9.97 24.97 -5.63
CA PRO A 184 11.23 24.36 -6.01
C PRO A 184 12.28 24.28 -4.88
N ARG A 185 12.00 24.76 -3.68
CA ARG A 185 12.98 24.87 -2.58
C ARG A 185 13.24 23.55 -1.87
N ARG A 186 12.25 22.69 -1.80
CA ARG A 186 12.32 21.35 -1.21
C ARG A 186 11.57 20.38 -2.11
N PHE A 187 12.06 19.17 -2.19
CA PHE A 187 11.46 18.09 -2.96
C PHE A 187 11.62 16.79 -2.17
N ASP A 188 11.23 16.82 -0.90
CA ASP A 188 11.41 15.74 0.06
C ASP A 188 10.09 15.30 0.73
N GLN A 189 8.96 15.91 0.32
CA GLN A 189 7.67 15.63 0.94
C GLN A 189 6.57 15.52 -0.11
N THR A 190 5.64 14.57 0.11
CA THR A 190 4.44 14.41 -0.71
C THR A 190 3.22 14.32 0.18
N LEU A 191 2.28 15.26 -0.02
CA LEU A 191 0.92 15.16 0.52
C LEU A 191 0.17 14.10 -0.27
N VAL A 192 -0.53 13.22 0.43
CA VAL A 192 -1.40 12.21 -0.17
C VAL A 192 -2.81 12.30 0.43
N ALA A 193 -3.82 12.05 -0.40
CA ALA A 193 -5.22 11.96 0.03
C ALA A 193 -5.93 10.85 -0.72
N ASP A 194 -6.91 10.22 -0.13
CA ASP A 194 -7.75 9.23 -0.81
C ASP A 194 -9.23 9.31 -0.43
N LEU A 195 -10.07 8.90 -1.37
CA LEU A 195 -11.47 8.56 -1.19
C LEU A 195 -11.63 7.09 -1.58
N ALA A 196 -12.21 6.27 -0.70
CA ALA A 196 -12.40 4.86 -0.97
C ALA A 196 -13.84 4.43 -0.72
N ILE A 197 -14.33 3.53 -1.56
CA ILE A 197 -15.58 2.80 -1.35
C ILE A 197 -15.24 1.32 -1.43
N ARG A 198 -15.59 0.56 -0.39
CA ARG A 198 -15.39 -0.89 -0.34
C ARG A 198 -16.67 -1.61 0.06
N GLN A 199 -16.91 -2.75 -0.55
CA GLN A 199 -17.98 -3.65 -0.15
C GLN A 199 -17.58 -4.40 1.12
N SER A 200 -18.52 -4.56 2.07
CA SER A 200 -18.28 -5.40 3.24
C SER A 200 -18.13 -6.87 2.82
N LYS A 201 -17.26 -7.60 3.53
CA LYS A 201 -17.14 -9.05 3.34
C LYS A 201 -18.34 -9.83 3.84
N ASN A 202 -19.13 -9.28 4.77
CA ASN A 202 -20.30 -9.96 5.31
C ASN A 202 -21.50 -9.89 4.36
N GLN A 203 -22.19 -11.01 4.17
CA GLN A 203 -23.46 -11.04 3.42
C GLN A 203 -24.51 -10.22 4.17
N GLY A 204 -25.36 -9.51 3.41
CA GLY A 204 -26.38 -8.62 4.01
C GLY A 204 -25.88 -7.22 4.35
N GLU A 205 -24.59 -7.03 4.63
CA GLU A 205 -24.00 -5.71 4.80
C GLU A 205 -23.75 -5.02 3.45
N GLY A 206 -23.59 -3.70 3.46
CA GLY A 206 -23.43 -2.91 2.25
C GLY A 206 -21.98 -2.45 2.02
N TYR A 207 -21.83 -1.17 1.78
CA TYR A 207 -20.56 -0.50 1.46
C TYR A 207 -20.11 0.41 2.59
N VAL A 208 -18.81 0.63 2.67
CA VAL A 208 -18.17 1.61 3.56
C VAL A 208 -17.46 2.63 2.68
N GLY A 209 -17.77 3.91 2.89
CA GLY A 209 -17.08 5.03 2.26
C GLY A 209 -16.13 5.69 3.23
N SER A 210 -14.92 5.98 2.80
CA SER A 210 -13.82 6.42 3.66
C SER A 210 -13.02 7.55 3.01
N LEU A 211 -12.42 8.38 3.84
CA LEU A 211 -11.49 9.45 3.46
C LEU A 211 -10.16 9.24 4.21
N GLY A 212 -9.06 9.53 3.55
CA GLY A 212 -7.73 9.54 4.15
C GLY A 212 -6.91 10.75 3.72
N VAL A 213 -6.01 11.20 4.60
CA VAL A 213 -4.99 12.21 4.33
C VAL A 213 -3.69 11.77 4.99
N GLY A 214 -2.57 11.97 4.31
CA GLY A 214 -1.26 11.58 4.81
C GLY A 214 -0.13 12.42 4.24
N LEU A 215 1.03 12.24 4.84
CA LEU A 215 2.27 12.87 4.44
C LEU A 215 3.35 11.80 4.31
N ARG A 216 4.10 11.85 3.22
CA ARG A 216 5.30 11.04 2.99
C ARG A 216 6.50 11.97 2.99
N ARG A 217 7.57 11.58 3.67
CA ARG A 217 8.80 12.38 3.75
C ARG A 217 10.02 11.54 3.48
N GLN A 218 10.81 11.96 2.52
CA GLN A 218 12.16 11.44 2.29
C GLN A 218 13.05 11.84 3.48
N VAL A 219 13.49 10.87 4.27
CA VAL A 219 14.36 11.11 5.45
C VAL A 219 15.83 10.82 5.15
N SER A 220 16.09 10.05 4.10
CA SER A 220 17.41 9.83 3.51
C SER A 220 17.26 9.45 2.03
N PRO A 221 18.33 9.39 1.23
CA PRO A 221 18.24 8.93 -0.16
C PRO A 221 17.63 7.55 -0.36
N ARG A 222 17.58 6.74 0.71
CA ARG A 222 17.09 5.35 0.67
C ARG A 222 15.91 5.10 1.59
N ALA A 223 15.41 6.12 2.28
CA ALA A 223 14.37 5.93 3.29
C ALA A 223 13.28 6.99 3.23
N VAL A 224 12.04 6.54 3.34
CA VAL A 224 10.84 7.37 3.42
C VAL A 224 10.10 7.05 4.72
N PHE A 225 9.65 8.09 5.41
CA PHE A 225 8.75 8.02 6.55
C PHE A 225 7.36 8.47 6.12
N ASP A 226 6.34 7.74 6.57
CA ASP A 226 4.95 7.96 6.21
C ASP A 226 4.08 8.15 7.47
N VAL A 227 3.13 9.05 7.41
CA VAL A 227 2.08 9.19 8.43
C VAL A 227 0.76 9.54 7.75
N GLY A 228 -0.34 8.92 8.19
CA GLY A 228 -1.66 9.20 7.66
C GLY A 228 -2.77 8.94 8.65
N VAL A 229 -3.86 9.66 8.47
CA VAL A 229 -5.10 9.48 9.21
C VAL A 229 -6.24 9.20 8.24
N MET A 230 -7.12 8.29 8.62
CA MET A 230 -8.28 7.90 7.81
C MET A 230 -9.52 7.79 8.67
N SER A 231 -10.69 7.99 8.06
CA SER A 231 -11.98 7.86 8.71
C SER A 231 -13.01 7.25 7.76
N ASP A 232 -13.79 6.32 8.26
CA ASP A 232 -14.97 5.84 7.53
C ASP A 232 -16.12 6.82 7.74
N LEU A 233 -16.50 7.54 6.67
CA LEU A 233 -17.49 8.63 6.68
C LEU A 233 -18.91 8.09 6.77
N PHE A 234 -19.21 7.04 6.01
CA PHE A 234 -20.53 6.42 5.97
C PHE A 234 -20.42 4.90 5.78
N SER A 235 -21.51 4.21 6.12
CA SER A 235 -21.71 2.82 5.76
C SER A 235 -23.17 2.58 5.43
N THR A 236 -23.45 1.57 4.63
CA THR A 236 -24.79 1.14 4.28
C THR A 236 -25.07 -0.25 4.83
N ARG A 237 -26.34 -0.54 5.11
CA ARG A 237 -26.80 -1.85 5.60
C ARG A 237 -26.00 -2.39 6.78
N GLY A 238 -25.63 -1.52 7.74
CA GLY A 238 -25.00 -1.93 9.00
C GLY A 238 -23.53 -2.35 8.93
N ALA A 239 -22.86 -2.16 7.79
CA ALA A 239 -21.44 -2.45 7.67
C ALA A 239 -20.62 -1.72 8.74
N GLU A 240 -19.68 -2.42 9.36
CA GLU A 240 -18.87 -1.87 10.45
C GLU A 240 -17.93 -0.77 9.93
N ARG A 241 -17.78 0.30 10.72
CA ARG A 241 -16.95 1.46 10.41
C ARG A 241 -15.84 1.65 11.43
N SER A 242 -14.67 2.04 10.93
CA SER A 242 -13.59 2.60 11.74
C SER A 242 -13.67 4.13 11.66
N PRO A 243 -14.20 4.82 12.70
CA PRO A 243 -14.27 6.29 12.70
C PRO A 243 -12.91 6.96 12.70
N PHE A 244 -11.87 6.25 13.14
CA PHE A 244 -10.51 6.77 13.13
C PHE A 244 -9.51 5.63 12.92
N ARG A 245 -8.59 5.84 11.98
CA ARG A 245 -7.41 5.02 11.74
C ARG A 245 -6.19 5.91 11.65
N LEU A 246 -5.13 5.55 12.37
CA LEU A 246 -3.79 6.11 12.23
C LEU A 246 -2.90 5.08 11.53
N ALA A 247 -2.11 5.51 10.57
CA ALA A 247 -1.08 4.70 9.95
C ALA A 247 0.27 5.43 10.02
N ILE A 248 1.32 4.69 10.36
CA ILE A 248 2.71 5.17 10.37
C ILE A 248 3.53 4.15 9.61
N GLY A 249 4.35 4.61 8.67
CA GLY A 249 5.15 3.74 7.82
C GLY A 249 6.60 4.18 7.71
N TYR A 250 7.43 3.22 7.36
CA TYR A 250 8.85 3.43 7.04
C TYR A 250 9.24 2.50 5.90
N SER A 251 9.88 3.05 4.87
CA SER A 251 10.42 2.31 3.73
C SER A 251 11.92 2.47 3.67
N LEU A 252 12.62 1.40 3.33
CA LEU A 252 14.06 1.40 3.09
C LEU A 252 14.35 0.63 1.81
N SER A 253 15.04 1.25 0.83
CA SER A 253 15.54 0.56 -0.37
C SER A 253 17.04 0.32 -0.33
N PHE A 254 17.51 -0.77 -0.95
CA PHE A 254 18.92 -1.19 -0.96
C PHE A 254 19.26 -2.11 -2.14
#